data_45c8ff82e9c15522dc249bb0089e9de2
#
_entry.id   45c8ff82e9c15522dc249bb0089e9de2
#
_cell.length_a   1.000
_cell.length_b   1.000
_cell.length_c   1.000
_cell.angle_alpha   90.00
_cell.angle_beta   90.00
_cell.angle_gamma   90.00
#
_symmetry.space_group_name_H-M   'P 1'
#
loop_
_entity.id
_entity.type
_entity.pdbx_description
1 polymer ?
#
loop_
_entity_poly.entity_id
_entity_poly.type
_entity_poly.pdbx_seq_one_letter_code
_entity_poly.pdbx_strand_id
1 'polypeptide(L)'
;MRVELNCWLPKKPEWVWERVQQSSTLDFVAGPLIQFRPKAPAFPSVWKEGDYAASMHLFGVLPVGNQTIGIEYPPDAPPMTLRDNGHGTMAKKWDHWIFVRSEGEGTYYTDRVDVSAGVLTPFVALFAKLFYSHRQRRWKKLADLA
;
A
#
# COMPACT_ATOMS: atom_id res chain seq x y z
N MET A 1 -15.31 -2.12 6.12
CA MET A 1 -15.74 -1.98 4.71
C MET A 1 -14.57 -2.32 3.81
N ARG A 2 -14.81 -3.11 2.81
CA ARG A 2 -13.75 -3.60 1.92
C ARG A 2 -13.72 -2.80 0.62
N VAL A 3 -12.51 -2.43 0.21
CA VAL A 3 -12.23 -1.82 -1.09
C VAL A 3 -11.21 -2.70 -1.81
N GLU A 4 -11.47 -3.04 -3.05
CA GLU A 4 -10.55 -3.84 -3.85
C GLU A 4 -10.41 -3.24 -5.24
N LEU A 5 -9.16 -3.07 -5.68
CA LEU A 5 -8.82 -2.59 -7.01
C LEU A 5 -7.77 -3.48 -7.63
N ASN A 6 -7.88 -3.67 -8.93
CA ASN A 6 -6.99 -4.53 -9.69
C ASN A 6 -6.46 -3.78 -10.90
N CYS A 7 -5.25 -4.09 -11.32
CA CYS A 7 -4.70 -3.62 -12.60
C CYS A 7 -3.73 -4.64 -13.17
N TRP A 8 -3.50 -4.53 -14.48
CA TRP A 8 -2.48 -5.33 -15.16
C TRP A 8 -1.24 -4.47 -15.36
N LEU A 9 -0.06 -5.05 -15.06
CA LEU A 9 1.23 -4.39 -15.21
C LEU A 9 2.07 -5.13 -16.25
N PRO A 10 2.72 -4.42 -17.21
CA PRO A 10 3.51 -5.04 -18.27
C PRO A 10 4.91 -5.45 -17.81
N LYS A 11 4.99 -6.12 -16.68
CA LYS A 11 6.23 -6.62 -16.07
C LYS A 11 5.97 -7.98 -15.46
N LYS A 12 7.01 -8.81 -15.41
CA LYS A 12 6.91 -10.15 -14.80
C LYS A 12 6.54 -10.04 -13.31
N PRO A 13 5.82 -11.02 -12.74
CA PRO A 13 5.45 -11.01 -11.33
C PRO A 13 6.65 -10.84 -10.39
N GLU A 14 7.79 -11.44 -10.70
CA GLU A 14 9.01 -11.35 -9.91
C GLU A 14 9.52 -9.90 -9.84
N TRP A 15 9.44 -9.17 -10.95
CA TRP A 15 9.80 -7.75 -11.00
C TRP A 15 8.88 -6.92 -10.10
N VAL A 16 7.57 -7.16 -10.18
CA VAL A 16 6.58 -6.45 -9.37
C VAL A 16 6.76 -6.80 -7.89
N TRP A 17 6.91 -8.09 -7.59
CA TRP A 17 7.08 -8.56 -6.21
C TRP A 17 8.32 -7.97 -5.54
N GLU A 18 9.43 -7.91 -6.24
CA GLU A 18 10.64 -7.27 -5.73
C GLU A 18 10.37 -5.81 -5.31
N ARG A 19 9.63 -5.05 -6.13
CA ARG A 19 9.29 -3.66 -5.80
C ARG A 19 8.25 -3.53 -4.70
N VAL A 20 7.29 -4.42 -4.63
CA VAL A 20 6.33 -4.45 -3.52
C VAL A 20 7.04 -4.53 -2.18
N GLN A 21 8.13 -5.28 -2.11
CA GLN A 21 8.90 -5.47 -0.88
C GLN A 21 9.81 -4.30 -0.52
N GLN A 22 9.97 -3.31 -1.39
CA GLN A 22 10.84 -2.17 -1.15
C GLN A 22 10.06 -1.00 -0.56
N SER A 23 10.57 -0.42 0.53
CA SER A 23 9.94 0.74 1.15
C SER A 23 9.95 1.98 0.26
N SER A 24 10.97 2.12 -0.61
CA SER A 24 11.03 3.22 -1.58
C SER A 24 9.87 3.19 -2.57
N THR A 25 9.33 2.03 -2.87
CA THR A 25 8.16 1.91 -3.75
C THR A 25 6.93 2.57 -3.14
N LEU A 26 6.77 2.47 -1.81
CA LEU A 26 5.67 3.16 -1.12
C LEU A 26 5.74 4.67 -1.37
N ASP A 27 6.91 5.26 -1.25
CA ASP A 27 7.08 6.70 -1.49
C ASP A 27 6.69 7.07 -2.92
N PHE A 28 7.10 6.26 -3.88
CA PHE A 28 6.79 6.52 -5.29
C PHE A 28 5.29 6.37 -5.59
N VAL A 29 4.66 5.29 -5.15
CA VAL A 29 3.25 5.00 -5.51
C VAL A 29 2.27 5.84 -4.70
N ALA A 30 2.60 6.21 -3.49
CA ALA A 30 1.76 7.09 -2.66
C ALA A 30 1.91 8.57 -3.04
N GLY A 31 3.10 8.98 -3.46
CA GLY A 31 3.38 10.35 -3.84
C GLY A 31 2.73 10.76 -5.17
N PRO A 32 2.54 12.05 -5.38
CA PRO A 32 2.66 13.13 -4.40
C PRO A 32 1.44 13.28 -3.47
N LEU A 33 0.44 12.39 -3.59
CA LEU A 33 -0.82 12.51 -2.84
C LEU A 33 -0.59 12.41 -1.32
N ILE A 34 0.10 11.34 -0.88
CA ILE A 34 0.43 11.14 0.52
C ILE A 34 1.94 10.93 0.65
N GLN A 35 2.54 11.63 1.60
CA GLN A 35 3.91 11.40 2.04
C GLN A 35 3.88 10.75 3.42
N PHE A 36 4.57 9.61 3.55
CA PHE A 36 4.79 8.96 4.84
C PHE A 36 6.16 9.38 5.36
N ARG A 37 6.20 9.97 6.54
CA ARG A 37 7.45 10.33 7.23
C ARG A 37 7.66 9.36 8.38
N PRO A 38 8.61 8.42 8.25
CA PRO A 38 8.83 7.45 9.32
C PRO A 38 9.27 8.16 10.61
N LYS A 39 8.73 7.65 11.71
CA LYS A 39 9.24 7.96 13.04
C LYS A 39 10.43 7.03 13.31
N ALA A 40 11.12 7.17 14.43
CA ALA A 40 12.20 6.24 14.74
C ALA A 40 11.63 4.84 15.08
N PRO A 41 12.17 3.73 14.54
CA PRO A 41 13.25 3.68 13.54
C PRO A 41 12.75 4.01 12.13
N ALA A 42 13.67 4.35 11.23
CA ALA A 42 13.36 4.55 9.83
C ALA A 42 12.88 3.24 9.17
N PHE A 43 12.21 3.37 8.03
CA PHE A 43 11.79 2.20 7.27
C PHE A 43 13.00 1.42 6.75
N PRO A 44 13.01 0.09 6.84
CA PRO A 44 14.07 -0.71 6.19
C PRO A 44 13.95 -0.59 4.67
N SER A 45 15.04 -0.78 3.95
CA SER A 45 15.02 -0.75 2.48
C SER A 45 14.14 -1.86 1.90
N VAL A 46 14.17 -3.04 2.50
CA VAL A 46 13.28 -4.16 2.20
C VAL A 46 12.40 -4.39 3.43
N TRP A 47 11.09 -4.42 3.23
CA TRP A 47 10.15 -4.59 4.31
C TRP A 47 10.40 -5.90 5.08
N LYS A 48 10.59 -5.78 6.38
CA LYS A 48 10.65 -6.90 7.32
C LYS A 48 9.39 -6.90 8.16
N GLU A 49 8.98 -8.07 8.61
CA GLU A 49 7.83 -8.17 9.52
C GLU A 49 8.02 -7.29 10.75
N GLY A 50 6.98 -6.58 11.12
CA GLY A 50 6.98 -5.66 12.26
C GLY A 50 6.12 -4.44 12.02
N ASP A 51 6.06 -3.60 13.04
CA ASP A 51 5.26 -2.37 13.04
C ASP A 51 6.16 -1.16 12.84
N TYR A 52 5.74 -0.26 11.96
CA TYR A 52 6.48 0.94 11.61
C TYR A 52 5.57 2.15 11.73
N ALA A 53 5.87 3.04 12.66
CA ALA A 53 5.10 4.27 12.85
C ALA A 53 5.55 5.35 11.88
N ALA A 54 4.58 6.08 11.33
CA ALA A 54 4.84 7.20 10.43
C ALA A 54 3.81 8.30 10.64
N SER A 55 4.17 9.52 10.32
CA SER A 55 3.22 10.61 10.13
C SER A 55 2.87 10.73 8.66
N MET A 56 1.61 11.07 8.36
CA MET A 56 1.12 11.23 6.99
C MET A 56 0.91 12.72 6.68
N HIS A 57 1.32 13.10 5.48
CA HIS A 57 1.16 14.47 5.00
C HIS A 57 0.52 14.47 3.61
N LEU A 58 -0.60 15.17 3.48
CA LEU A 58 -1.28 15.35 2.20
C LEU A 58 -0.44 16.30 1.34
N PHE A 59 -0.11 15.89 0.12
CA PHE A 59 0.78 16.61 -0.79
C PHE A 59 2.13 17.00 -0.18
N GLY A 60 2.56 16.24 0.83
CA GLY A 60 3.84 16.48 1.50
C GLY A 60 3.85 17.68 2.46
N VAL A 61 2.73 18.40 2.63
CA VAL A 61 2.68 19.63 3.42
C VAL A 61 1.63 19.61 4.53
N LEU A 62 0.43 19.09 4.30
CA LEU A 62 -0.67 19.13 5.26
C LEU A 62 -0.66 17.87 6.15
N PRO A 63 -0.41 18.01 7.47
CA PRO A 63 -0.47 16.86 8.37
C PRO A 63 -1.91 16.32 8.42
N VAL A 64 -2.07 15.00 8.22
CA VAL A 64 -3.37 14.32 8.27
C VAL A 64 -3.40 13.17 9.28
N GLY A 65 -2.44 13.13 10.18
CA GLY A 65 -2.40 12.18 11.28
C GLY A 65 -1.25 11.19 11.17
N ASN A 66 -1.35 10.14 11.97
CA ASN A 66 -0.35 9.09 12.08
C ASN A 66 -0.89 7.77 11.58
N GLN A 67 0.02 6.92 11.11
CA GLN A 67 -0.29 5.57 10.64
C GLN A 67 0.78 4.61 11.13
N THR A 68 0.35 3.46 11.62
CA THR A 68 1.25 2.34 11.86
C THR A 68 1.12 1.37 10.70
N ILE A 69 2.24 1.09 10.05
CA ILE A 69 2.35 0.11 8.97
C ILE A 69 2.76 -1.20 9.61
N GLY A 70 1.89 -2.21 9.56
CA GLY A 70 2.14 -3.51 10.16
C GLY A 70 2.44 -4.58 9.12
N ILE A 71 3.72 -4.76 8.81
CA ILE A 71 4.15 -5.65 7.74
C ILE A 71 4.11 -7.12 8.17
N GLU A 72 3.45 -7.93 7.35
CA GLU A 72 3.37 -9.37 7.50
C GLU A 72 3.55 -10.05 6.13
N TYR A 73 4.23 -11.19 6.13
CA TYR A 73 4.31 -12.10 4.98
C TYR A 73 3.54 -13.37 5.37
N PRO A 74 2.21 -13.42 5.16
CA PRO A 74 1.39 -14.50 5.68
C PRO A 74 1.76 -15.85 5.03
N PRO A 75 2.13 -16.88 5.84
CA PRO A 75 2.60 -18.15 5.27
C PRO A 75 1.51 -18.95 4.59
N ASP A 76 0.25 -18.75 4.98
CA ASP A 76 -0.90 -19.48 4.42
C ASP A 76 -1.57 -18.76 3.25
N ALA A 77 -1.06 -17.58 2.89
CA ALA A 77 -1.57 -16.82 1.76
C ALA A 77 -0.96 -17.32 0.44
N PRO A 78 -1.54 -16.97 -0.72
CA PRO A 78 -0.91 -17.25 -2.00
C PRO A 78 0.51 -16.70 -2.08
N PRO A 79 1.40 -17.29 -2.92
CA PRO A 79 2.74 -16.74 -3.13
C PRO A 79 2.68 -15.26 -3.53
N MET A 80 3.72 -14.51 -3.19
CA MET A 80 3.83 -13.07 -3.51
C MET A 80 2.67 -12.24 -2.93
N THR A 81 2.39 -12.47 -1.65
CA THR A 81 1.40 -11.71 -0.87
C THR A 81 2.11 -10.92 0.22
N LEU A 82 1.80 -9.62 0.31
CA LEU A 82 2.23 -8.76 1.40
C LEU A 82 0.99 -8.22 2.11
N ARG A 83 1.01 -8.25 3.43
CA ARG A 83 -0.05 -7.66 4.25
C ARG A 83 0.51 -6.47 5.03
N ASP A 84 -0.23 -5.39 5.01
CA ASP A 84 -0.06 -4.27 5.93
C ASP A 84 -1.26 -4.26 6.87
N ASN A 85 -1.12 -4.90 8.01
CA ASN A 85 -2.14 -4.94 9.05
C ASN A 85 -2.06 -3.64 9.86
N GLY A 86 -2.45 -2.55 9.22
CA GLY A 86 -2.25 -1.20 9.70
C GLY A 86 -3.40 -0.65 10.51
N HIS A 87 -3.09 0.44 11.18
CA HIS A 87 -4.05 1.26 11.93
C HIS A 87 -3.49 2.66 12.12
N GLY A 88 -4.35 3.60 12.42
CA GLY A 88 -3.87 4.96 12.63
C GLY A 88 -4.97 5.92 13.07
N THR A 89 -4.66 7.20 12.98
CA THR A 89 -5.57 8.28 13.39
C THR A 89 -6.84 8.31 12.53
N MET A 90 -6.70 8.08 11.22
CA MET A 90 -7.82 8.13 10.28
C MET A 90 -8.76 6.93 10.44
N ALA A 91 -8.20 5.75 10.69
CA ALA A 91 -8.95 4.51 10.79
C ALA A 91 -8.33 3.58 11.83
N LYS A 92 -9.16 3.01 12.69
CA LYS A 92 -8.71 2.02 13.69
C LYS A 92 -8.23 0.73 13.02
N LYS A 93 -8.78 0.43 11.85
CA LYS A 93 -8.38 -0.73 11.04
C LYS A 93 -8.12 -0.24 9.61
N TRP A 94 -6.93 -0.55 9.13
CA TRP A 94 -6.52 -0.30 7.76
C TRP A 94 -5.72 -1.51 7.31
N ASP A 95 -6.42 -2.61 7.02
CA ASP A 95 -5.83 -3.90 6.72
C ASP A 95 -5.69 -4.06 5.21
N HIS A 96 -4.50 -3.73 4.72
CA HIS A 96 -4.19 -3.70 3.29
C HIS A 96 -3.43 -4.96 2.88
N TRP A 97 -3.95 -5.63 1.87
CA TRP A 97 -3.34 -6.81 1.26
C TRP A 97 -2.95 -6.51 -0.18
N ILE A 98 -1.74 -6.91 -0.54
CA ILE A 98 -1.25 -6.85 -1.91
C ILE A 98 -1.08 -8.28 -2.41
N PHE A 99 -1.71 -8.57 -3.56
CA PHE A 99 -1.56 -9.86 -4.23
C PHE A 99 -0.93 -9.64 -5.61
N VAL A 100 0.11 -10.40 -5.89
CA VAL A 100 0.86 -10.35 -7.15
C VAL A 100 0.77 -11.72 -7.79
N ARG A 101 0.23 -11.80 -8.99
CA ARG A 101 0.16 -13.07 -9.72
C ARG A 101 0.40 -12.89 -11.20
N SER A 102 0.85 -13.96 -11.86
CA SER A 102 1.06 -13.98 -13.29
C SER A 102 -0.27 -13.89 -14.06
N GLU A 103 -0.30 -13.10 -15.12
CA GLU A 103 -1.42 -13.06 -16.06
C GLU A 103 -0.91 -12.70 -17.44
N GLY A 104 -0.99 -13.64 -18.37
CA GLY A 104 -0.42 -13.47 -19.70
C GLY A 104 1.08 -13.22 -19.63
N GLU A 105 1.56 -12.18 -20.30
CA GLU A 105 2.97 -11.79 -20.29
C GLU A 105 3.32 -10.79 -19.18
N GLY A 106 2.39 -10.52 -18.28
CA GLY A 106 2.57 -9.55 -17.22
C GLY A 106 2.03 -10.02 -15.90
N THR A 107 1.61 -9.06 -15.10
CA THR A 107 1.18 -9.26 -13.72
C THR A 107 -0.23 -8.73 -13.49
N TYR A 108 -1.05 -9.53 -12.84
CA TYR A 108 -2.31 -9.09 -12.25
C TYR A 108 -2.03 -8.66 -10.81
N TYR A 109 -2.18 -7.37 -10.58
CA TYR A 109 -1.86 -6.74 -9.30
C TYR A 109 -3.16 -6.33 -8.58
N THR A 110 -3.29 -6.71 -7.32
CA THR A 110 -4.48 -6.44 -6.51
C THR A 110 -4.11 -5.68 -5.24
N ASP A 111 -4.81 -4.58 -4.99
CA ASP A 111 -4.89 -3.95 -3.68
C ASP A 111 -6.26 -4.25 -3.07
N ARG A 112 -6.27 -4.87 -1.89
CA ARG A 112 -7.48 -5.11 -1.12
C ARG A 112 -7.28 -4.51 0.27
N VAL A 113 -8.20 -3.64 0.69
CA VAL A 113 -8.12 -3.04 2.02
C VAL A 113 -9.46 -3.15 2.74
N ASP A 114 -9.39 -3.56 3.99
CA ASP A 114 -10.52 -3.54 4.92
C ASP A 114 -10.31 -2.37 5.89
N VAL A 115 -11.24 -1.41 5.90
CA VAL A 115 -11.15 -0.23 6.73
C VAL A 115 -12.30 -0.16 7.73
N SER A 116 -12.00 0.38 8.92
CA SER A 116 -12.99 0.64 9.96
C SER A 116 -12.63 1.96 10.66
N ALA A 117 -13.59 2.87 10.70
CA ALA A 117 -13.43 4.20 11.28
C ALA A 117 -14.72 4.65 11.98
N GLY A 118 -15.44 3.72 12.61
CA GLY A 118 -16.71 4.02 13.26
C GLY A 118 -17.72 4.58 12.27
N VAL A 119 -18.37 5.68 12.64
CA VAL A 119 -19.39 6.32 11.78
C VAL A 119 -18.80 6.94 10.52
N LEU A 120 -17.48 7.18 10.49
CA LEU A 120 -16.79 7.76 9.34
C LEU A 120 -16.33 6.71 8.32
N THR A 121 -16.61 5.43 8.56
CA THR A 121 -16.14 4.34 7.70
C THR A 121 -16.45 4.55 6.20
N PRO A 122 -17.68 4.98 5.79
CA PRO A 122 -17.94 5.19 4.37
C PRO A 122 -17.03 6.26 3.73
N PHE A 123 -16.71 7.32 4.46
CA PHE A 123 -15.83 8.37 3.97
C PHE A 123 -14.38 7.90 3.87
N VAL A 124 -13.94 7.13 4.85
CA VAL A 124 -12.58 6.55 4.84
C VAL A 124 -12.46 5.52 3.72
N ALA A 125 -13.51 4.73 3.47
CA ALA A 125 -13.52 3.78 2.35
C ALA A 125 -13.46 4.50 1.00
N LEU A 126 -14.15 5.62 0.85
CA LEU A 126 -14.05 6.43 -0.37
C LEU A 126 -12.63 6.98 -0.55
N PHE A 127 -12.02 7.49 0.51
CA PHE A 127 -10.62 7.92 0.47
C PHE A 127 -9.70 6.77 0.05
N ALA A 128 -9.89 5.59 0.64
CA ALA A 128 -9.11 4.40 0.29
C ALA A 128 -9.22 4.08 -1.20
N LYS A 129 -10.44 4.12 -1.75
CA LYS A 129 -10.65 3.87 -3.17
C LYS A 129 -9.90 4.87 -4.05
N LEU A 130 -9.94 6.14 -3.71
CA LEU A 130 -9.23 7.19 -4.44
C LEU A 130 -7.72 7.02 -4.31
N PHE A 131 -7.25 6.72 -3.10
CA PHE A 131 -5.83 6.53 -2.82
C PHE A 131 -5.26 5.34 -3.57
N TYR A 132 -5.94 4.17 -3.54
CA TYR A 132 -5.44 2.99 -4.25
C TYR A 132 -5.60 3.12 -5.77
N SER A 133 -6.60 3.85 -6.26
CA SER A 133 -6.68 4.21 -7.68
C SER A 133 -5.46 5.03 -8.11
N HIS A 134 -5.08 6.01 -7.29
CA HIS A 134 -3.86 6.80 -7.51
C HIS A 134 -2.62 5.92 -7.48
N ARG A 135 -2.49 5.03 -6.49
CA ARG A 135 -1.36 4.12 -6.38
C ARG A 135 -1.23 3.24 -7.61
N GLN A 136 -2.32 2.69 -8.12
CA GLN A 136 -2.27 1.81 -9.29
C GLN A 136 -1.87 2.56 -10.56
N ARG A 137 -2.28 3.81 -10.72
CA ARG A 137 -1.77 4.67 -11.79
C ARG A 137 -0.27 4.90 -11.66
N ARG A 138 0.21 5.10 -10.45
CA ARG A 138 1.65 5.27 -10.18
C ARG A 138 2.43 3.97 -10.43
N TRP A 139 1.86 2.82 -10.10
CA TRP A 139 2.45 1.53 -10.44
C TRP A 139 2.64 1.36 -11.96
N LYS A 140 1.64 1.74 -12.75
CA LYS A 140 1.76 1.71 -14.21
C LYS A 140 2.87 2.62 -14.70
N LYS A 141 2.99 3.80 -14.11
CA LYS A 141 4.07 4.73 -14.43
C LYS A 141 5.43 4.16 -14.06
N LEU A 142 5.56 3.54 -12.90
CA LEU A 142 6.79 2.89 -12.46
C LEU A 142 7.21 1.79 -13.46
N ALA A 143 6.27 0.98 -13.91
CA ALA A 143 6.52 -0.06 -14.90
C ALA A 143 7.00 0.52 -16.24
N ASP A 144 6.44 1.66 -16.65
CA ASP A 144 6.83 2.33 -17.91
C ASP A 144 8.22 2.97 -17.83
N LEU A 145 8.68 3.35 -16.63
CA LEU A 145 9.99 3.97 -16.42
C LEU A 145 11.14 2.95 -16.38
N ALA A 146 10.82 1.69 -16.21
CA ALA A 146 11.82 0.63 -16.04
C ALA A 146 12.29 0.05 -17.38
#